data_12ce902112fc987bc31b8b2dbed4633c
#
_entry.id   12ce902112fc987bc31b8b2dbed4633c
#
_cell.length_a   1.000
_cell.length_b   1.000
_cell.length_c   1.000
_cell.angle_alpha   90.00
_cell.angle_beta   90.00
_cell.angle_gamma   90.00
#
_symmetry.space_group_name_H-M   'P 1'
#
loop_
_entity.id
_entity.type
_entity.pdbx_description
1 polymer ?
#
loop_
_entity_poly.entity_id
_entity_poly.type
_entity_poly.pdbx_seq_one_letter_code
_entity_poly.pdbx_strand_id
1 'polypeptide(L)'
;EHLSDTLAQHRPLWKRHQVRLRAEMLLERVGIRCDRYGSYPHEFSGGMRQRLAIALAMALEPALVIADEPTTSLDVAVAAQVMEELCRLCAESGSALLLISHDLAMAGRWCEQIAVLDQGTLVEQAPAQQLLTTPRSPLAQRLVGAARTREGSRTPKAPPAAPLLLELEDLRCWHPLPGLPWQKRWYRAV
;
A
#
# COMPACT_ATOMS: atom_id res chain seq x y z
N GLU A 1 4.37 14.50 14.32
CA GLU A 1 3.31 15.22 15.04
C GLU A 1 2.02 14.38 15.11
N HIS A 2 1.31 14.11 14.01
CA HIS A 2 0.02 13.41 14.03
C HIS A 2 0.00 12.10 14.85
N LEU A 3 1.01 11.24 14.69
CA LEU A 3 1.07 9.97 15.44
C LEU A 3 1.19 10.20 16.94
N SER A 4 1.98 11.20 17.35
CA SER A 4 2.13 11.55 18.76
C SER A 4 0.90 12.22 19.33
N ASP A 5 0.24 13.07 18.55
CA ASP A 5 -0.99 13.74 18.96
C ASP A 5 -2.11 12.72 19.18
N THR A 6 -2.26 11.76 18.26
CA THR A 6 -3.22 10.65 18.41
C THR A 6 -2.94 9.85 19.68
N LEU A 7 -1.68 9.46 19.91
CA LEU A 7 -1.32 8.71 21.11
C LEU A 7 -1.56 9.51 22.39
N ALA A 8 -1.19 10.79 22.41
CA ALA A 8 -1.38 11.65 23.57
C ALA A 8 -2.86 11.87 23.91
N GLN A 9 -3.70 12.06 22.89
CA GLN A 9 -5.14 12.24 23.05
C GLN A 9 -5.81 10.99 23.63
N HIS A 10 -5.45 9.80 23.18
CA HIS A 10 -6.05 8.55 23.61
C HIS A 10 -5.38 7.90 24.83
N ARG A 11 -4.20 8.39 25.21
CA ARG A 11 -3.43 7.94 26.38
C ARG A 11 -3.02 9.15 27.27
N PRO A 12 -3.98 9.86 27.85
CA PRO A 12 -3.72 11.14 28.55
C PRO A 12 -2.79 11.00 29.77
N LEU A 13 -2.64 9.80 30.32
CA LEU A 13 -1.73 9.53 31.44
C LEU A 13 -0.27 9.30 30.98
N TRP A 14 -0.02 9.18 29.69
CA TRP A 14 1.34 8.98 29.20
C TRP A 14 2.14 10.27 29.22
N LYS A 15 3.37 10.19 29.71
CA LYS A 15 4.32 11.29 29.64
C LYS A 15 4.84 11.44 28.21
N ARG A 16 5.30 12.65 27.85
CA ARG A 16 5.81 12.96 26.50
C ARG A 16 6.84 11.95 25.97
N HIS A 17 7.76 11.49 26.83
CA HIS A 17 8.77 10.50 26.43
C HIS A 17 8.15 9.14 26.09
N GLN A 18 7.08 8.70 26.77
CA GLN A 18 6.38 7.45 26.51
C GLN A 18 5.63 7.51 25.16
N VAL A 19 4.97 8.64 24.89
CA VAL A 19 4.31 8.91 23.61
C VAL A 19 5.34 8.86 22.47
N ARG A 20 6.47 9.53 22.65
CA ARG A 20 7.55 9.55 21.66
C ARG A 20 8.12 8.15 21.42
N LEU A 21 8.47 7.43 22.46
CA LEU A 21 8.99 6.06 22.35
C LEU A 21 8.02 5.15 21.59
N ARG A 22 6.72 5.22 21.93
CA ARG A 22 5.70 4.41 21.23
C ARG A 22 5.56 4.81 19.78
N ALA A 23 5.61 6.10 19.46
CA ALA A 23 5.56 6.58 18.08
C ALA A 23 6.78 6.10 17.26
N GLU A 24 7.98 6.19 17.83
CA GLU A 24 9.21 5.69 17.19
C GLU A 24 9.14 4.18 16.95
N MET A 25 8.67 3.39 17.92
CA MET A 25 8.45 1.94 17.74
C MET A 25 7.44 1.64 16.60
N LEU A 26 6.36 2.41 16.51
CA LEU A 26 5.36 2.23 15.45
C LEU A 26 5.94 2.56 14.07
N LEU A 27 6.77 3.61 13.96
CA LEU A 27 7.47 3.95 12.72
C LEU A 27 8.42 2.82 12.29
N GLU A 28 9.19 2.27 13.21
CA GLU A 28 10.08 1.14 12.92
C GLU A 28 9.33 -0.10 12.46
N ARG A 29 8.19 -0.40 13.10
CA ARG A 29 7.33 -1.53 12.71
C ARG A 29 6.81 -1.45 11.28
N VAL A 30 6.65 -0.24 10.73
CA VAL A 30 6.27 -0.01 9.33
C VAL A 30 7.47 0.32 8.43
N GLY A 31 8.70 0.03 8.88
CA GLY A 31 9.92 0.22 8.10
C GLY A 31 10.29 1.69 7.85
N ILE A 32 9.82 2.60 8.70
CA ILE A 32 10.23 4.02 8.69
C ILE A 32 11.26 4.24 9.79
N ARG A 33 12.44 4.75 9.44
CA ARG A 33 13.52 5.01 10.38
C ARG A 33 13.13 6.08 11.41
N CYS A 34 13.56 5.91 12.67
CA CYS A 34 13.26 6.84 13.78
C CYS A 34 13.76 8.26 13.53
N ASP A 35 14.85 8.46 12.77
CA ASP A 35 15.36 9.78 12.42
C ASP A 35 14.35 10.61 11.60
N ARG A 36 13.33 9.97 11.02
CA ARG A 36 12.23 10.60 10.29
C ARG A 36 11.05 11.02 11.15
N TYR A 37 11.10 10.80 12.47
CA TYR A 37 10.02 11.15 13.39
C TYR A 37 9.59 12.63 13.32
N GLY A 38 10.54 13.54 13.08
CA GLY A 38 10.28 14.97 12.92
C GLY A 38 9.93 15.42 11.50
N SER A 39 9.92 14.51 10.52
CA SER A 39 9.69 14.86 9.12
C SER A 39 8.23 15.22 8.85
N TYR A 40 8.00 16.09 7.87
CA TYR A 40 6.67 16.47 7.39
C TYR A 40 6.14 15.48 6.34
N PRO A 41 4.81 15.35 6.19
CA PRO A 41 4.21 14.41 5.23
C PRO A 41 4.69 14.58 3.78
N HIS A 42 5.01 15.79 3.35
CA HIS A 42 5.50 16.07 2.00
C HIS A 42 6.95 15.61 1.75
N GLU A 43 7.70 15.30 2.80
CA GLU A 43 9.06 14.76 2.71
C GLU A 43 9.08 13.24 2.54
N PHE A 44 7.92 12.58 2.63
CA PHE A 44 7.77 11.14 2.46
C PHE A 44 7.36 10.79 1.02
N SER A 45 7.89 9.68 0.49
CA SER A 45 7.38 9.07 -0.74
C SER A 45 5.94 8.58 -0.57
N GLY A 46 5.25 8.24 -1.67
CA GLY A 46 3.90 7.68 -1.63
C GLY A 46 3.80 6.45 -0.71
N GLY A 47 4.69 5.48 -0.89
CA GLY A 47 4.74 4.27 -0.06
C GLY A 47 5.06 4.56 1.41
N MET A 48 5.94 5.53 1.69
CA MET A 48 6.21 5.93 3.09
C MET A 48 4.99 6.60 3.73
N ARG A 49 4.24 7.44 2.99
CA ARG A 49 3.00 8.02 3.51
C ARG A 49 1.97 6.94 3.82
N GLN A 50 1.85 5.93 2.97
CA GLN A 50 0.94 4.80 3.22
C GLN A 50 1.35 4.00 4.46
N ARG A 51 2.64 3.71 4.62
CA ARG A 51 3.17 3.06 5.83
C ARG A 51 2.93 3.89 7.09
N LEU A 52 3.05 5.21 7.00
CA LEU A 52 2.71 6.11 8.11
C LEU A 52 1.21 6.06 8.44
N ALA A 53 0.33 5.99 7.44
CA ALA A 53 -1.11 5.82 7.64
C ALA A 53 -1.43 4.48 8.33
N ILE A 54 -0.74 3.39 7.97
CA ILE A 54 -0.85 2.10 8.66
C ILE A 54 -0.38 2.21 10.12
N ALA A 55 0.77 2.85 10.37
CA ALA A 55 1.25 3.07 11.74
C ALA A 55 0.23 3.84 12.59
N LEU A 56 -0.42 4.84 11.99
CA LEU A 56 -1.46 5.65 12.65
C LEU A 56 -2.70 4.81 12.95
N ALA A 57 -3.17 4.02 12.00
CA ALA A 57 -4.33 3.13 12.18
C ALA A 57 -4.06 2.09 13.29
N MET A 58 -2.84 1.55 13.35
CA MET A 58 -2.43 0.54 14.34
C MET A 58 -2.00 1.13 15.69
N ALA A 59 -1.94 2.46 15.83
CA ALA A 59 -1.43 3.12 17.04
C ALA A 59 -2.19 2.74 18.31
N LEU A 60 -3.50 2.50 18.19
CA LEU A 60 -4.41 2.17 19.29
C LEU A 60 -4.78 0.68 19.37
N GLU A 61 -4.12 -0.17 18.60
CA GLU A 61 -4.36 -1.62 18.56
C GLU A 61 -5.85 -1.95 18.35
N PRO A 62 -6.46 -1.52 17.22
CA PRO A 62 -7.88 -1.69 16.98
C PRO A 62 -8.24 -3.17 16.79
N ALA A 63 -9.47 -3.55 17.14
CA ALA A 63 -9.99 -4.89 16.83
C ALA A 63 -10.25 -5.10 15.33
N LEU A 64 -10.49 -4.03 14.58
CA LEU A 64 -10.77 -4.05 13.12
C LEU A 64 -10.03 -2.88 12.46
N VAL A 65 -9.32 -3.19 11.37
CA VAL A 65 -8.73 -2.21 10.45
C VAL A 65 -9.53 -2.24 9.15
N ILE A 66 -9.98 -1.08 8.68
CA ILE A 66 -10.63 -0.92 7.37
C ILE A 66 -9.63 -0.23 6.45
N ALA A 67 -9.22 -0.91 5.40
CA ALA A 67 -8.30 -0.40 4.39
C ALA A 67 -9.04 -0.20 3.07
N ASP A 68 -9.31 1.06 2.74
CA ASP A 68 -9.99 1.45 1.50
C ASP A 68 -8.94 1.87 0.48
N GLU A 69 -8.83 1.09 -0.60
CA GLU A 69 -7.87 1.27 -1.70
C GLU A 69 -6.42 1.57 -1.21
N PRO A 70 -5.85 0.75 -0.30
CA PRO A 70 -4.62 1.10 0.41
C PRO A 70 -3.38 1.18 -0.48
N THR A 71 -3.46 0.74 -1.72
CA THR A 71 -2.33 0.70 -2.67
C THR A 71 -2.52 1.59 -3.88
N THR A 72 -3.61 2.37 -3.94
CA THR A 72 -3.86 3.32 -5.02
C THR A 72 -2.70 4.31 -5.14
N SER A 73 -2.23 4.54 -6.35
CA SER A 73 -1.08 5.41 -6.68
C SER A 73 0.31 4.88 -6.28
N LEU A 74 0.41 3.60 -5.92
CA LEU A 74 1.70 2.94 -5.69
C LEU A 74 2.07 2.05 -6.88
N ASP A 75 3.36 1.90 -7.13
CA ASP A 75 3.83 0.87 -8.06
C ASP A 75 3.62 -0.54 -7.47
N VAL A 76 3.61 -1.54 -8.34
CA VAL A 76 3.25 -2.94 -7.97
C VAL A 76 4.15 -3.50 -6.88
N ALA A 77 5.45 -3.18 -6.90
CA ALA A 77 6.39 -3.71 -5.92
C ALA A 77 6.17 -3.08 -4.54
N VAL A 78 5.98 -1.76 -4.50
CA VAL A 78 5.70 -1.02 -3.26
C VAL A 78 4.31 -1.40 -2.72
N ALA A 79 3.31 -1.56 -3.59
CA ALA A 79 1.97 -2.01 -3.22
C ALA A 79 2.00 -3.37 -2.50
N ALA A 80 2.74 -4.34 -3.05
CA ALA A 80 2.90 -5.65 -2.42
C ALA A 80 3.55 -5.57 -1.04
N GLN A 81 4.61 -4.76 -0.89
CA GLN A 81 5.28 -4.56 0.41
C GLN A 81 4.37 -3.89 1.44
N VAL A 82 3.56 -2.90 1.04
CA VAL A 82 2.62 -2.21 1.93
C VAL A 82 1.54 -3.17 2.41
N MET A 83 1.01 -4.02 1.52
CA MET A 83 0.01 -5.03 1.89
C MET A 83 0.57 -6.11 2.82
N GLU A 84 1.77 -6.61 2.53
CA GLU A 84 2.46 -7.56 3.39
C GLU A 84 2.65 -7.02 4.80
N GLU A 85 3.09 -5.77 4.91
CA GLU A 85 3.28 -5.08 6.19
C GLU A 85 1.95 -4.92 6.94
N LEU A 86 0.89 -4.48 6.25
CA LEU A 86 -0.44 -4.32 6.84
C LEU A 86 -0.97 -5.65 7.38
N CYS A 87 -0.93 -6.72 6.57
CA CYS A 87 -1.40 -8.05 6.97
C CYS A 87 -0.59 -8.60 8.16
N ARG A 88 0.75 -8.43 8.13
CA ARG A 88 1.63 -8.84 9.23
C ARG A 88 1.26 -8.13 10.54
N LEU A 89 1.08 -6.80 10.49
CA LEU A 89 0.73 -6.00 11.67
C LEU A 89 -0.65 -6.37 12.23
N CYS A 90 -1.64 -6.61 11.37
CA CYS A 90 -2.97 -7.08 11.79
C CYS A 90 -2.87 -8.44 12.47
N ALA A 91 -2.12 -9.39 11.90
CA ALA A 91 -1.93 -10.71 12.49
C ALA A 91 -1.22 -10.65 13.85
N GLU A 92 -0.17 -9.84 13.99
CA GLU A 92 0.57 -9.66 15.25
C GLU A 92 -0.28 -9.05 16.37
N SER A 93 -1.20 -8.14 16.02
CA SER A 93 -2.08 -7.46 16.99
C SER A 93 -3.41 -8.19 17.21
N GLY A 94 -3.71 -9.26 16.47
CA GLY A 94 -5.01 -9.93 16.49
C GLY A 94 -6.15 -9.09 15.92
N SER A 95 -5.83 -8.09 15.10
CA SER A 95 -6.82 -7.24 14.43
C SER A 95 -7.40 -7.93 13.21
N ALA A 96 -8.72 -7.85 12.99
CA ALA A 96 -9.32 -8.20 11.72
C ALA A 96 -9.00 -7.15 10.65
N LEU A 97 -8.87 -7.56 9.38
CA LEU A 97 -8.69 -6.66 8.25
C LEU A 97 -9.87 -6.73 7.30
N LEU A 98 -10.52 -5.59 7.06
CA LEU A 98 -11.49 -5.40 5.98
C LEU A 98 -10.80 -4.61 4.85
N LEU A 99 -10.50 -5.30 3.75
CA LEU A 99 -9.90 -4.71 2.56
C LEU A 99 -10.98 -4.34 1.55
N ILE A 100 -11.02 -3.08 1.13
CA ILE A 100 -11.86 -2.61 0.03
C ILE A 100 -10.92 -2.33 -1.15
N SER A 101 -11.17 -2.98 -2.28
CA SER A 101 -10.35 -2.83 -3.48
C SER A 101 -11.12 -3.20 -4.74
N HIS A 102 -10.77 -2.57 -5.85
CA HIS A 102 -11.18 -2.98 -7.20
C HIS A 102 -10.22 -4.02 -7.81
N ASP A 103 -9.10 -4.32 -7.16
CA ASP A 103 -8.12 -5.31 -7.60
C ASP A 103 -8.42 -6.69 -6.99
N LEU A 104 -9.10 -7.52 -7.79
CA LEU A 104 -9.47 -8.87 -7.38
C LEU A 104 -8.26 -9.79 -7.17
N ALA A 105 -7.18 -9.59 -7.91
CA ALA A 105 -5.96 -10.37 -7.75
C ALA A 105 -5.31 -10.08 -6.39
N MET A 106 -5.27 -8.81 -6.00
CA MET A 106 -4.83 -8.40 -4.66
C MET A 106 -5.74 -8.99 -3.58
N ALA A 107 -7.06 -8.84 -3.70
CA ALA A 107 -8.00 -9.41 -2.72
C ALA A 107 -7.84 -10.93 -2.59
N GLY A 108 -7.65 -11.62 -3.71
CA GLY A 108 -7.42 -13.06 -3.74
C GLY A 108 -6.13 -13.52 -3.08
N ARG A 109 -5.11 -12.67 -3.05
CA ARG A 109 -3.82 -12.97 -2.44
C ARG A 109 -3.82 -12.77 -0.91
N TRP A 110 -4.58 -11.77 -0.42
CA TRP A 110 -4.45 -11.29 0.96
C TRP A 110 -5.66 -11.58 1.84
N CYS A 111 -6.80 -11.98 1.26
CA CYS A 111 -8.04 -12.20 2.01
C CYS A 111 -8.46 -13.68 1.96
N GLU A 112 -9.00 -14.18 3.09
CA GLU A 112 -9.60 -15.52 3.15
C GLU A 112 -10.99 -15.54 2.51
N GLN A 113 -11.75 -14.44 2.63
CA GLN A 113 -13.11 -14.28 2.12
C GLN A 113 -13.18 -13.07 1.21
N ILE A 114 -13.94 -13.17 0.13
CA ILE A 114 -14.23 -12.05 -0.77
C ILE A 114 -15.73 -11.86 -0.86
N ALA A 115 -16.17 -10.63 -0.71
CA ALA A 115 -17.53 -10.18 -0.93
C ALA A 115 -17.57 -9.27 -2.16
N VAL A 116 -18.42 -9.58 -3.12
CA VAL A 116 -18.62 -8.79 -4.35
C VAL A 116 -19.88 -7.95 -4.19
N LEU A 117 -19.72 -6.63 -4.33
CA LEU A 117 -20.82 -5.67 -4.25
C LEU A 117 -21.14 -5.09 -5.62
N ASP A 118 -22.42 -4.91 -5.90
CA ASP A 118 -22.93 -4.22 -7.08
C ASP A 118 -24.02 -3.21 -6.66
N GLN A 119 -23.84 -1.95 -6.98
CA GLN A 119 -24.77 -0.87 -6.64
C GLN A 119 -25.24 -0.88 -5.17
N GLY A 120 -24.30 -1.13 -4.24
CA GLY A 120 -24.59 -1.20 -2.81
C GLY A 120 -25.21 -2.51 -2.33
N THR A 121 -25.39 -3.50 -3.21
CA THR A 121 -25.95 -4.81 -2.87
C THR A 121 -24.88 -5.88 -2.90
N LEU A 122 -24.85 -6.75 -1.90
CA LEU A 122 -23.98 -7.93 -1.87
C LEU A 122 -24.52 -8.98 -2.87
N VAL A 123 -23.76 -9.22 -3.94
CA VAL A 123 -24.17 -10.16 -5.02
C VAL A 123 -23.55 -11.55 -4.88
N GLU A 124 -22.37 -11.64 -4.26
CA GLU A 124 -21.72 -12.93 -3.97
C GLU A 124 -20.73 -12.77 -2.81
N GLN A 125 -20.66 -13.81 -1.97
CA GLN A 125 -19.62 -13.94 -0.94
C GLN A 125 -19.15 -15.39 -0.92
N ALA A 126 -17.84 -15.58 -0.95
CA ALA A 126 -17.23 -16.91 -0.92
C ALA A 126 -15.78 -16.84 -0.41
N PRO A 127 -15.21 -18.00 0.00
CA PRO A 127 -13.76 -18.11 0.15
C PRO A 127 -13.03 -17.63 -1.10
N ALA A 128 -11.92 -16.89 -0.92
CA ALA A 128 -11.20 -16.27 -2.02
C ALA A 128 -10.85 -17.25 -3.14
N GLN A 129 -10.33 -18.42 -2.78
CA GLN A 129 -10.00 -19.46 -3.75
C GLN A 129 -11.22 -19.93 -4.56
N GLN A 130 -12.37 -20.11 -3.91
CA GLN A 130 -13.62 -20.52 -4.59
C GLN A 130 -14.09 -19.44 -5.54
N LEU A 131 -14.12 -18.17 -5.11
CA LEU A 131 -14.57 -17.06 -5.93
C LEU A 131 -13.68 -16.87 -7.16
N LEU A 132 -12.37 -17.03 -7.02
CA LEU A 132 -11.42 -16.92 -8.12
C LEU A 132 -11.47 -18.09 -9.11
N THR A 133 -11.87 -19.30 -8.66
CA THR A 133 -11.91 -20.49 -9.52
C THR A 133 -13.27 -20.72 -10.13
N THR A 134 -14.33 -20.59 -9.35
CA THR A 134 -15.72 -20.92 -9.71
C THR A 134 -16.71 -19.82 -9.27
N PRO A 135 -16.58 -18.59 -9.81
CA PRO A 135 -17.51 -17.52 -9.52
C PRO A 135 -18.91 -17.85 -10.01
N ARG A 136 -19.94 -17.54 -9.23
CA ARG A 136 -21.34 -17.86 -9.54
C ARG A 136 -22.09 -16.69 -10.14
N SER A 137 -21.92 -15.48 -9.61
CA SER A 137 -22.62 -14.29 -10.10
C SER A 137 -22.03 -13.80 -11.43
N PRO A 138 -22.86 -13.25 -12.33
CA PRO A 138 -22.37 -12.69 -13.61
C PRO A 138 -21.34 -11.60 -13.43
N LEU A 139 -21.44 -10.81 -12.37
CA LEU A 139 -20.45 -9.77 -12.05
C LEU A 139 -19.10 -10.39 -11.63
N ALA A 140 -19.12 -11.35 -10.70
CA ALA A 140 -17.91 -12.03 -10.27
C ALA A 140 -17.21 -12.74 -11.44
N GLN A 141 -17.97 -13.38 -12.34
CA GLN A 141 -17.44 -14.01 -13.54
C GLN A 141 -16.70 -13.00 -14.46
N ARG A 142 -17.29 -11.82 -14.66
CA ARG A 142 -16.65 -10.73 -15.43
C ARG A 142 -15.38 -10.22 -14.77
N LEU A 143 -15.42 -9.99 -13.43
CA LEU A 143 -14.26 -9.51 -12.68
C LEU A 143 -13.11 -10.52 -12.73
N VAL A 144 -13.38 -11.79 -12.47
CA VAL A 144 -12.38 -12.88 -12.56
C VAL A 144 -11.84 -13.01 -13.95
N GLY A 145 -12.69 -12.95 -14.98
CA GLY A 145 -12.26 -12.96 -16.39
C GLY A 145 -11.31 -11.81 -16.72
N ALA A 146 -11.63 -10.60 -16.29
CA ALA A 146 -10.79 -9.43 -16.50
C ALA A 146 -9.44 -9.52 -15.78
N ALA A 147 -9.41 -10.03 -14.53
CA ALA A 147 -8.18 -10.25 -13.78
C ALA A 147 -7.25 -11.26 -14.48
N ARG A 148 -7.79 -12.39 -14.92
CA ARG A 148 -7.03 -13.42 -15.65
C ARG A 148 -6.47 -12.91 -17.00
N THR A 149 -7.19 -12.04 -17.69
CA THR A 149 -6.73 -11.44 -18.95
C THR A 149 -5.52 -10.53 -18.73
N ARG A 150 -5.48 -9.79 -17.63
CA ARG A 150 -4.33 -8.94 -17.25
C ARG A 150 -3.08 -9.78 -16.96
N GLU A 151 -3.20 -10.89 -16.25
CA GLU A 151 -2.09 -11.81 -15.98
C GLU A 151 -1.59 -12.52 -17.25
N GLY A 152 -2.48 -12.81 -18.19
CA GLY A 152 -2.17 -13.48 -19.46
C GLY A 152 -1.80 -12.55 -20.61
N SER A 153 -1.78 -11.22 -20.40
CA SER A 153 -1.39 -10.27 -21.45
C SER A 153 0.09 -10.46 -21.80
N ARG A 154 0.34 -11.38 -22.73
CA ARG A 154 1.62 -11.43 -23.46
C ARG A 154 1.79 -10.06 -24.11
N THR A 155 2.86 -9.37 -23.76
CA THR A 155 3.36 -8.26 -24.57
C THR A 155 3.29 -8.69 -26.02
N PRO A 156 2.61 -7.94 -26.92
CA PRO A 156 2.60 -8.28 -28.32
C PRO A 156 4.05 -8.42 -28.76
N LYS A 157 4.43 -9.61 -29.27
CA LYS A 157 5.76 -9.80 -29.78
C LYS A 157 5.86 -8.87 -30.99
N ALA A 158 6.69 -7.84 -30.87
CA ALA A 158 6.90 -6.92 -31.99
C ALA A 158 7.21 -7.75 -33.26
N PRO A 159 6.65 -7.41 -34.42
CA PRO A 159 6.97 -8.09 -35.64
C PRO A 159 8.49 -7.98 -35.87
N PRO A 160 9.14 -9.05 -36.39
CA PRO A 160 10.60 -9.11 -36.49
C PRO A 160 11.25 -8.03 -37.37
N ALA A 161 10.48 -7.20 -38.04
CA ALA A 161 10.91 -6.09 -38.88
C ALA A 161 10.35 -4.73 -38.47
N ALA A 162 9.91 -4.59 -37.19
CA ALA A 162 9.46 -3.29 -36.70
C ALA A 162 10.64 -2.30 -36.66
N PRO A 163 10.48 -1.08 -37.18
CA PRO A 163 11.54 -0.07 -37.08
C PRO A 163 11.77 0.28 -35.60
N LEU A 164 13.02 0.52 -35.22
CA LEU A 164 13.39 1.00 -33.92
C LEU A 164 12.77 2.40 -33.71
N LEU A 165 11.87 2.53 -32.74
CA LEU A 165 11.16 3.78 -32.48
C LEU A 165 11.92 4.69 -31.52
N LEU A 166 12.63 4.11 -30.57
CA LEU A 166 13.41 4.83 -29.58
C LEU A 166 14.49 3.92 -29.02
N GLU A 167 15.73 4.41 -29.02
CA GLU A 167 16.89 3.79 -28.38
C GLU A 167 17.45 4.76 -27.37
N LEU A 168 17.65 4.32 -26.15
CA LEU A 168 18.20 5.12 -25.08
C LEU A 168 19.48 4.47 -24.58
N GLU A 169 20.62 5.11 -24.90
CA GLU A 169 21.94 4.71 -24.42
C GLU A 169 22.38 5.61 -23.25
N ASP A 170 22.85 5.00 -22.17
CA ASP A 170 23.39 5.68 -20.97
C ASP A 170 22.47 6.79 -20.43
N LEU A 171 21.15 6.51 -20.36
CA LEU A 171 20.16 7.43 -19.81
C LEU A 171 20.50 7.74 -18.35
N ARG A 172 20.69 9.02 -18.04
CA ARG A 172 20.97 9.50 -16.68
C ARG A 172 19.93 10.53 -16.26
N CYS A 173 19.23 10.26 -15.17
CA CYS A 173 18.27 11.18 -14.59
C CYS A 173 18.79 11.73 -13.25
N TRP A 174 18.85 13.04 -13.13
CA TRP A 174 19.32 13.72 -11.94
C TRP A 174 18.22 14.61 -11.38
N HIS A 175 17.95 14.47 -10.08
CA HIS A 175 17.01 15.33 -9.37
C HIS A 175 17.76 16.27 -8.42
N PRO A 176 17.37 17.56 -8.36
CA PRO A 176 17.95 18.49 -7.39
C PRO A 176 17.52 18.07 -5.98
N LEU A 177 18.47 18.04 -5.05
CA LEU A 177 18.18 17.86 -3.64
C LEU A 177 17.80 19.21 -3.01
N PRO A 178 16.83 19.24 -2.07
CA PRO A 178 16.55 20.41 -1.27
C PRO A 178 17.82 20.85 -0.52
N GLY A 179 18.15 22.13 -0.59
CA GLY A 179 19.34 22.67 0.06
C GLY A 179 19.39 24.19 -0.06
N LEU A 180 20.44 24.78 0.52
CA LEU A 180 20.66 26.21 0.42
C LEU A 180 20.93 26.61 -1.04
N PRO A 181 20.50 27.82 -1.49
CA PRO A 181 20.55 28.23 -2.90
C PRO A 181 21.90 28.12 -3.58
N TRP A 182 22.98 28.17 -2.80
CA TRP A 182 24.38 28.06 -3.28
C TRP A 182 24.95 26.63 -3.23
N GLN A 183 24.22 25.63 -2.65
CA GLN A 183 24.61 24.22 -2.61
C GLN A 183 23.77 23.40 -3.58
N LYS A 184 24.13 23.41 -4.86
CA LYS A 184 23.49 22.54 -5.86
C LYS A 184 23.94 21.10 -5.64
N ARG A 185 23.15 20.33 -4.91
CA ARG A 185 23.34 18.88 -4.75
C ARG A 185 22.33 18.14 -5.62
N TRP A 186 22.80 17.13 -6.30
CA TRP A 186 21.99 16.33 -7.21
C TRP A 186 21.94 14.87 -6.73
N TYR A 187 20.80 14.25 -6.89
CA TYR A 187 20.61 12.81 -6.67
C TYR A 187 20.45 12.14 -8.03
N ARG A 188 21.23 11.06 -8.28
CA ARG A 188 21.07 10.22 -9.46
C ARG A 188 19.94 9.25 -9.22
N ALA A 189 18.91 9.29 -10.07
CA ALA A 189 17.73 8.45 -9.95
C ALA A 189 17.81 7.20 -10.83
N VAL A 190 18.58 7.26 -11.93
CA VAL A 190 18.84 6.17 -12.88
C VAL A 190 20.31 6.22 -13.31
#